data_7f35cdeb685ee1af5285ee48eecd1f58
#
_entry.id   7f35cdeb685ee1af5285ee48eecd1f58
#
_cell.length_a   1.000
_cell.length_b   1.000
_cell.length_c   1.000
_cell.angle_alpha   90.00
_cell.angle_beta   90.00
_cell.angle_gamma   90.00
#
_symmetry.space_group_name_H-M   'P 1'
#
loop_
_entity.id
_entity.type
_entity.pdbx_description
1 polymer ?
#
loop_
_entity_poly.entity_id
_entity_poly.type
_entity_poly.pdbx_seq_one_letter_code
_entity_poly.pdbx_strand_id
1 'polypeptide(L)'
;MISIREMTAADEGAVMEMVDRFYHSPAVEHEVDPAVLRRSFQAAVDPAEPLIQGLVLEEDGRPVGYHYMCIGYSAEVGGRYLLLDELYLDPECRGKGYGERVIRWAMEQHPECLRYRLEVTEGNRAARLYERMGFRYLDYKQMVIDR
;
A
#
# COMPACT_ATOMS: atom_id res chain seq x y z
N MET A 1 -7.99 -16.67 -8.29
CA MET A 1 -7.07 -15.62 -8.81
C MET A 1 -7.65 -14.26 -8.51
N ILE A 2 -6.85 -13.34 -8.02
CA ILE A 2 -7.33 -11.99 -7.70
C ILE A 2 -7.41 -11.11 -8.94
N SER A 3 -8.37 -10.20 -8.93
CA SER A 3 -8.40 -9.03 -9.80
C SER A 3 -8.03 -7.78 -9.01
N ILE A 4 -7.51 -6.79 -9.70
CA ILE A 4 -7.04 -5.53 -9.12
C ILE A 4 -7.81 -4.40 -9.82
N ARG A 5 -8.43 -3.53 -9.05
CA ARG A 5 -9.14 -2.37 -9.60
C ARG A 5 -8.97 -1.14 -8.73
N GLU A 6 -9.25 0.00 -9.28
CA GLU A 6 -9.27 1.25 -8.52
C GLU A 6 -10.34 1.21 -7.43
N MET A 7 -10.01 1.79 -6.30
CA MET A 7 -10.90 1.98 -5.16
C MET A 7 -11.88 3.11 -5.47
N THR A 8 -13.14 2.93 -5.06
CA THR A 8 -14.17 3.95 -5.22
C THR A 8 -14.85 4.26 -3.89
N ALA A 9 -15.62 5.32 -3.84
CA ALA A 9 -16.37 5.70 -2.64
C ALA A 9 -17.32 4.58 -2.14
N ALA A 10 -17.81 3.74 -3.05
CA ALA A 10 -18.67 2.60 -2.69
C ALA A 10 -17.93 1.51 -1.90
N ASP A 11 -16.61 1.52 -1.89
CA ASP A 11 -15.79 0.54 -1.18
C ASP A 11 -15.58 0.87 0.31
N GLU A 12 -16.10 1.99 0.81
CA GLU A 12 -15.79 2.48 2.16
C GLU A 12 -15.99 1.40 3.23
N GLY A 13 -17.14 0.74 3.24
CA GLY A 13 -17.44 -0.28 4.25
C GLY A 13 -16.44 -1.42 4.26
N ALA A 14 -16.20 -2.03 3.11
CA ALA A 14 -15.28 -3.17 2.98
C ALA A 14 -13.82 -2.76 3.25
N VAL A 15 -13.40 -1.63 2.69
CA VAL A 15 -12.02 -1.16 2.85
C VAL A 15 -11.75 -0.75 4.29
N MET A 16 -12.65 -0.03 4.95
CA MET A 16 -12.44 0.40 6.34
C MET A 16 -12.38 -0.78 7.31
N GLU A 17 -13.09 -1.86 7.06
CA GLU A 17 -12.94 -3.10 7.84
C GLU A 17 -11.53 -3.70 7.67
N MET A 18 -11.03 -3.74 6.45
CA MET A 18 -9.67 -4.24 6.17
C MET A 18 -8.59 -3.33 6.74
N VAL A 19 -8.79 -2.01 6.66
CA VAL A 19 -7.89 -1.02 7.27
C VAL A 19 -7.82 -1.21 8.79
N ASP A 20 -8.96 -1.43 9.44
CA ASP A 20 -9.00 -1.70 10.87
C ASP A 20 -8.17 -2.94 11.23
N ARG A 21 -8.32 -4.03 10.47
CA ARG A 21 -7.51 -5.25 10.67
C ARG A 21 -6.03 -4.99 10.45
N PHE A 22 -5.68 -4.21 9.42
CA PHE A 22 -4.28 -3.85 9.14
C PHE A 22 -3.65 -3.09 10.32
N TYR A 23 -4.35 -2.09 10.86
CA TYR A 23 -3.84 -1.25 11.94
C TYR A 23 -3.84 -1.94 13.32
N HIS A 24 -4.46 -3.12 13.45
CA HIS A 24 -4.33 -4.00 14.62
C HIS A 24 -3.38 -5.17 14.38
N SER A 25 -2.62 -5.16 13.28
CA SER A 25 -1.66 -6.20 12.93
C SER A 25 -0.24 -5.80 13.32
N PRO A 26 0.72 -6.77 13.34
CA PRO A 26 2.13 -6.47 13.59
C PRO A 26 2.81 -5.58 12.54
N ALA A 27 2.16 -5.32 11.41
CA ALA A 27 2.70 -4.47 10.34
C ALA A 27 2.71 -2.99 10.72
N VAL A 28 1.99 -2.59 11.77
CA VAL A 28 1.85 -1.19 12.20
C VAL A 28 2.39 -1.03 13.61
N GLU A 29 3.21 0.01 13.81
CA GLU A 29 3.86 0.29 15.10
C GLU A 29 2.98 1.05 16.09
N HIS A 30 2.00 1.84 15.60
CA HIS A 30 1.23 2.76 16.41
C HIS A 30 -0.26 2.68 16.11
N GLU A 31 -1.07 2.93 17.15
CA GLU A 31 -2.50 3.16 16.95
C GLU A 31 -2.73 4.48 16.21
N VAL A 32 -3.71 4.48 15.31
CA VAL A 32 -4.13 5.67 14.58
C VAL A 32 -5.63 5.88 14.77
N ASP A 33 -6.03 7.12 14.99
CA ASP A 33 -7.43 7.49 15.14
C ASP A 33 -8.23 7.06 13.91
N PRO A 34 -9.36 6.35 14.07
CA PRO A 34 -10.22 5.96 12.95
C PRO A 34 -10.63 7.12 12.04
N ALA A 35 -10.78 8.34 12.57
CA ALA A 35 -11.10 9.52 11.77
C ALA A 35 -9.97 9.87 10.78
N VAL A 36 -8.73 9.66 11.17
CA VAL A 36 -7.56 9.86 10.30
C VAL A 36 -7.55 8.81 9.19
N LEU A 37 -7.81 7.55 9.53
CA LEU A 37 -7.86 6.46 8.56
C LEU A 37 -8.97 6.66 7.53
N ARG A 38 -10.13 7.15 7.96
CA ARG A 38 -11.23 7.50 7.06
C ARG A 38 -10.88 8.65 6.13
N ARG A 39 -10.19 9.66 6.64
CA ARG A 39 -9.71 10.79 5.82
C ARG A 39 -8.76 10.32 4.72
N SER A 40 -7.89 9.36 5.03
CA SER A 40 -6.99 8.75 4.04
C SER A 40 -7.77 8.00 2.96
N PHE A 41 -8.79 7.24 3.34
CA PHE A 41 -9.69 6.60 2.38
C PHE A 41 -10.37 7.62 1.46
N GLN A 42 -10.91 8.69 2.03
CA GLN A 42 -11.58 9.74 1.27
C GLN A 42 -10.64 10.40 0.26
N ALA A 43 -9.40 10.64 0.64
CA ALA A 43 -8.38 11.15 -0.27
C ALA A 43 -8.06 10.14 -1.38
N ALA A 44 -7.94 8.87 -1.05
CA ALA A 44 -7.58 7.83 -2.01
C ALA A 44 -8.64 7.59 -3.10
N VAL A 45 -9.92 7.90 -2.81
CA VAL A 45 -11.01 7.78 -3.80
C VAL A 45 -11.38 9.10 -4.47
N ASP A 46 -10.76 10.19 -4.08
CA ASP A 46 -10.99 11.52 -4.68
C ASP A 46 -10.16 11.66 -5.94
N PRO A 47 -10.80 11.77 -7.13
CA PRO A 47 -10.06 11.93 -8.38
C PRO A 47 -9.26 13.24 -8.46
N ALA A 48 -9.56 14.22 -7.61
CA ALA A 48 -8.83 15.49 -7.57
C ALA A 48 -7.57 15.43 -6.67
N GLU A 49 -7.39 14.35 -5.89
CA GLU A 49 -6.22 14.17 -5.04
C GLU A 49 -5.10 13.45 -5.80
N PRO A 50 -4.00 14.15 -6.14
CA PRO A 50 -2.95 13.55 -6.97
C PRO A 50 -1.92 12.72 -6.19
N LEU A 51 -1.89 12.81 -4.84
CA LEU A 51 -0.79 12.28 -4.05
C LEU A 51 -1.02 10.87 -3.53
N ILE A 52 -2.26 10.41 -3.48
CA ILE A 52 -2.60 9.08 -3.00
C ILE A 52 -3.59 8.39 -3.94
N GLN A 53 -3.40 7.11 -4.15
CA GLN A 53 -4.29 6.24 -4.92
C GLN A 53 -4.59 4.99 -4.13
N GLY A 54 -5.79 4.46 -4.29
CA GLY A 54 -6.21 3.22 -3.65
C GLY A 54 -6.63 2.17 -4.65
N LEU A 55 -6.30 0.92 -4.32
CA LEU A 55 -6.70 -0.25 -5.09
C LEU A 55 -7.50 -1.18 -4.19
N VAL A 56 -8.46 -1.87 -4.77
CA VAL A 56 -9.18 -3.00 -4.16
C VAL A 56 -8.75 -4.28 -4.87
N LEU A 57 -8.47 -5.28 -4.07
CA LEU A 57 -8.12 -6.62 -4.53
C LEU A 57 -9.32 -7.52 -4.31
N GLU A 58 -9.80 -8.17 -5.37
CA GLU A 58 -10.99 -9.00 -5.31
C GLU A 58 -10.70 -10.43 -5.73
N GLU A 59 -11.32 -11.37 -5.03
CA GLU A 59 -11.36 -12.77 -5.42
C GLU A 59 -12.84 -13.18 -5.52
N ASP A 60 -13.23 -13.68 -6.70
CA ASP A 60 -14.62 -14.02 -7.01
C ASP A 60 -15.62 -12.89 -6.71
N GLY A 61 -15.24 -11.66 -7.06
CA GLY A 61 -16.07 -10.46 -6.86
C GLY A 61 -16.17 -9.96 -5.43
N ARG A 62 -15.44 -10.56 -4.50
CA ARG A 62 -15.41 -10.17 -3.10
C ARG A 62 -14.09 -9.45 -2.76
N PRO A 63 -14.15 -8.27 -2.12
CA PRO A 63 -12.94 -7.61 -1.64
C PRO A 63 -12.19 -8.50 -0.63
N VAL A 64 -10.91 -8.76 -0.88
CA VAL A 64 -10.04 -9.57 -0.03
C VAL A 64 -8.73 -8.85 0.32
N GLY A 65 -8.57 -7.63 -0.15
CA GLY A 65 -7.40 -6.83 0.16
C GLY A 65 -7.53 -5.42 -0.37
N TYR A 66 -6.62 -4.56 0.07
CA TYR A 66 -6.48 -3.21 -0.46
C TYR A 66 -5.01 -2.80 -0.52
N HIS A 67 -4.74 -1.77 -1.30
CA HIS A 67 -3.40 -1.21 -1.42
C HIS A 67 -3.49 0.31 -1.58
N TYR A 68 -2.71 1.04 -0.78
CA TYR A 68 -2.50 2.48 -0.95
C TYR A 68 -1.14 2.74 -1.55
N MET A 69 -1.10 3.68 -2.50
CA MET A 69 0.13 4.14 -3.13
C MET A 69 0.20 5.65 -3.03
N CYS A 70 1.37 6.18 -2.72
CA CYS A 70 1.60 7.62 -2.66
C CYS A 70 2.67 8.04 -3.65
N ILE A 71 2.49 9.20 -4.27
CA ILE A 71 3.39 9.72 -5.30
C ILE A 71 4.15 10.92 -4.75
N GLY A 72 5.45 10.94 -4.97
CA GLY A 72 6.31 12.06 -4.58
C GLY A 72 7.46 12.25 -5.55
N TYR A 73 8.35 13.19 -5.23
CA TYR A 73 9.54 13.47 -6.00
C TYR A 73 10.77 13.17 -5.16
N SER A 74 11.72 12.42 -5.72
CA SER A 74 13.01 12.12 -5.07
C SER A 74 14.12 12.89 -5.74
N ALA A 75 14.75 13.80 -4.99
CA ALA A 75 15.91 14.54 -5.48
C ALA A 75 17.10 13.60 -5.75
N GLU A 76 17.19 12.49 -5.00
CA GLU A 76 18.29 11.54 -5.13
C GLU A 76 18.29 10.80 -6.47
N VAL A 77 17.11 10.55 -7.04
CA VAL A 77 17.00 9.91 -8.36
C VAL A 77 16.60 10.89 -9.46
N GLY A 78 16.27 12.12 -9.08
CA GLY A 78 15.91 13.17 -10.05
C GLY A 78 14.57 12.96 -10.73
N GLY A 79 13.60 12.37 -10.04
CA GLY A 79 12.30 12.08 -10.63
C GLY A 79 11.29 11.60 -9.60
N ARG A 80 10.13 11.16 -10.09
CA ARG A 80 9.04 10.70 -9.24
C ARG A 80 9.36 9.36 -8.60
N TYR A 81 8.86 9.17 -7.38
CA TYR A 81 8.80 7.86 -6.75
C TYR A 81 7.35 7.46 -6.49
N LEU A 82 7.13 6.17 -6.43
CA LEU A 82 5.90 5.56 -5.94
C LEU A 82 6.19 4.88 -4.61
N LEU A 83 5.53 5.34 -3.55
CA LEU A 83 5.54 4.67 -2.26
C LEU A 83 4.42 3.63 -2.25
N LEU A 84 4.81 2.37 -2.12
CA LEU A 84 3.91 1.24 -1.96
C LEU A 84 3.59 1.15 -0.48
N ASP A 85 2.59 1.93 -0.03
CA ASP A 85 2.40 2.27 1.37
C ASP A 85 1.78 1.12 2.17
N GLU A 86 0.46 0.97 2.11
CA GLU A 86 -0.23 -0.10 2.82
C GLU A 86 -0.67 -1.17 1.84
N LEU A 87 -0.31 -2.41 2.10
CA LEU A 87 -0.79 -3.57 1.36
C LEU A 87 -1.35 -4.59 2.35
N TYR A 88 -2.64 -4.83 2.26
CA TYR A 88 -3.34 -5.80 3.08
C TYR A 88 -3.97 -6.89 2.21
N LEU A 89 -3.88 -8.12 2.67
CA LEU A 89 -4.59 -9.27 2.13
C LEU A 89 -5.23 -10.03 3.29
N ASP A 90 -6.45 -10.48 3.11
CA ASP A 90 -7.09 -11.38 4.05
C ASP A 90 -6.20 -12.59 4.31
N PRO A 91 -6.15 -13.11 5.55
CA PRO A 91 -5.24 -14.21 5.90
C PRO A 91 -5.32 -15.43 4.98
N GLU A 92 -6.53 -15.81 4.56
CA GLU A 92 -6.73 -16.96 3.67
C GLU A 92 -6.22 -16.74 2.23
N CYS A 93 -5.94 -15.49 1.88
CA CYS A 93 -5.42 -15.13 0.56
C CYS A 93 -3.90 -14.97 0.54
N ARG A 94 -3.24 -15.15 1.67
CA ARG A 94 -1.77 -15.02 1.80
C ARG A 94 -1.07 -16.31 1.34
N GLY A 95 0.21 -16.16 0.97
CA GLY A 95 1.02 -17.29 0.53
C GLY A 95 0.71 -17.83 -0.87
N LYS A 96 -0.08 -17.10 -1.65
CA LYS A 96 -0.49 -17.49 -3.02
C LYS A 96 0.19 -16.64 -4.11
N GLY A 97 1.16 -15.78 -3.75
CA GLY A 97 1.83 -14.89 -4.68
C GLY A 97 1.05 -13.61 -5.02
N TYR A 98 -0.05 -13.35 -4.34
CA TYR A 98 -0.90 -12.18 -4.64
C TYR A 98 -0.18 -10.86 -4.30
N GLY A 99 0.57 -10.81 -3.22
CA GLY A 99 1.34 -9.61 -2.85
C GLY A 99 2.32 -9.20 -3.94
N GLU A 100 3.09 -10.14 -4.47
CA GLU A 100 4.00 -9.89 -5.58
C GLU A 100 3.26 -9.39 -6.82
N ARG A 101 2.14 -10.01 -7.14
CA ARG A 101 1.32 -9.61 -8.29
C ARG A 101 0.82 -8.17 -8.17
N VAL A 102 0.36 -7.76 -6.99
CA VAL A 102 -0.10 -6.40 -6.73
C VAL A 102 1.04 -5.39 -6.88
N ILE A 103 2.19 -5.69 -6.30
CA ILE A 103 3.38 -4.81 -6.39
C ILE A 103 3.83 -4.65 -7.84
N ARG A 104 3.92 -5.74 -8.60
CA ARG A 104 4.28 -5.67 -10.01
C ARG A 104 3.28 -4.88 -10.81
N TRP A 105 1.99 -5.11 -10.59
CA TRP A 105 0.93 -4.36 -11.25
C TRP A 105 1.04 -2.86 -10.96
N ALA A 106 1.25 -2.48 -9.68
CA ALA A 106 1.40 -1.09 -9.30
C ALA A 106 2.60 -0.43 -9.99
N MET A 107 3.73 -1.13 -10.08
CA MET A 107 4.92 -0.63 -10.78
C MET A 107 4.67 -0.46 -12.28
N GLU A 108 3.97 -1.41 -12.89
CA GLU A 108 3.63 -1.37 -14.33
C GLU A 108 2.68 -0.21 -14.68
N GLN A 109 1.80 0.18 -13.75
CA GLN A 109 0.90 1.32 -13.93
C GLN A 109 1.61 2.67 -13.76
N HIS A 110 2.82 2.69 -13.22
CA HIS A 110 3.59 3.90 -12.97
C HIS A 110 5.00 3.82 -13.57
N PRO A 111 5.11 3.60 -14.90
CA PRO A 111 6.41 3.51 -15.56
C PRO A 111 7.21 4.81 -15.56
N GLU A 112 6.54 5.94 -15.29
CA GLU A 112 7.18 7.25 -15.17
C GLU A 112 7.99 7.43 -13.90
N CYS A 113 7.78 6.57 -12.89
CA CYS A 113 8.52 6.64 -11.63
C CYS A 113 9.93 6.08 -11.78
N LEU A 114 10.91 6.80 -11.26
CA LEU A 114 12.32 6.39 -11.27
C LEU A 114 12.72 5.61 -10.02
N ARG A 115 11.86 5.61 -9.00
CA ARG A 115 12.05 4.84 -7.78
C ARG A 115 10.71 4.27 -7.32
N TYR A 116 10.74 3.02 -6.89
CA TYR A 116 9.65 2.41 -6.13
C TYR A 116 10.18 2.13 -4.73
N ARG A 117 9.45 2.55 -3.71
CA ARG A 117 9.89 2.40 -2.32
C ARG A 117 8.77 1.83 -1.47
N LEU A 118 9.16 1.16 -0.41
CA LEU A 118 8.24 0.64 0.59
C LEU A 118 8.93 0.66 1.95
N GLU A 119 8.13 0.49 3.00
CA GLU A 119 8.61 0.44 4.37
C GLU A 119 8.25 -0.92 4.94
N VAL A 120 9.17 -1.52 5.69
CA VAL A 120 8.94 -2.79 6.37
C VAL A 120 9.40 -2.67 7.81
N THR A 121 8.62 -3.25 8.72
CA THR A 121 9.06 -3.41 10.10
C THR A 121 10.12 -4.51 10.19
N GLU A 122 11.05 -4.39 11.14
CA GLU A 122 12.06 -5.41 11.37
C GLU A 122 11.38 -6.76 11.70
N GLY A 123 11.86 -7.82 11.06
CA GLY A 123 11.30 -9.17 11.23
C GLY A 123 10.02 -9.45 10.45
N ASN A 124 9.54 -8.51 9.64
CA ASN A 124 8.38 -8.73 8.78
C ASN A 124 8.73 -9.74 7.67
N ARG A 125 7.91 -10.79 7.55
CA ARG A 125 8.10 -11.85 6.54
C ARG A 125 8.06 -11.33 5.10
N ALA A 126 7.31 -10.26 4.84
CA ALA A 126 7.20 -9.65 3.53
C ALA A 126 8.54 -9.12 2.99
N ALA A 127 9.50 -8.83 3.87
CA ALA A 127 10.84 -8.37 3.47
C ALA A 127 11.52 -9.35 2.50
N ARG A 128 11.36 -10.65 2.70
CA ARG A 128 11.96 -11.67 1.81
C ARG A 128 11.38 -11.60 0.40
N LEU A 129 10.07 -11.37 0.29
CA LEU A 129 9.42 -11.17 -0.99
C LEU A 129 10.01 -9.96 -1.71
N TYR A 130 10.12 -8.84 -1.01
CA TYR A 130 10.62 -7.61 -1.60
C TYR A 130 12.08 -7.74 -2.04
N GLU A 131 12.93 -8.38 -1.26
CA GLU A 131 14.31 -8.68 -1.65
C GLU A 131 14.38 -9.54 -2.92
N ARG A 132 13.54 -10.57 -3.02
CA ARG A 132 13.46 -11.40 -4.25
C ARG A 132 13.03 -10.60 -5.47
N MET A 133 12.20 -9.57 -5.28
CA MET A 133 11.77 -8.68 -6.36
C MET A 133 12.84 -7.66 -6.77
N GLY A 134 13.93 -7.55 -6.02
CA GLY A 134 15.03 -6.63 -6.30
C GLY A 134 15.04 -5.38 -5.42
N PHE A 135 14.15 -5.27 -4.45
CA PHE A 135 14.22 -4.18 -3.49
C PHE A 135 15.43 -4.36 -2.58
N ARG A 136 16.06 -3.26 -2.21
CA ARG A 136 17.19 -3.22 -1.29
C ARG A 136 16.96 -2.20 -0.21
N TYR A 137 17.57 -2.41 0.93
CA TYR A 137 17.51 -1.44 2.03
C TYR A 137 18.39 -0.23 1.72
N LEU A 138 17.91 0.94 2.11
CA LEU A 138 18.73 2.15 2.19
C LEU A 138 19.25 2.30 3.63
N ASP A 139 20.39 2.93 3.79
CA ASP A 139 21.02 3.13 5.11
C ASP A 139 20.43 4.31 5.88
N TYR A 140 19.42 4.98 5.33
CA TYR A 140 18.75 6.09 5.99
C TYR A 140 17.76 5.59 7.03
N LYS A 141 17.79 6.19 8.20
CA LYS A 141 16.74 6.05 9.20
C LYS A 141 15.82 7.25 9.12
N GLN A 142 14.52 7.02 9.16
CA GLN A 142 13.54 8.08 9.16
C GLN A 142 13.31 8.61 10.57
N MET A 143 13.15 9.92 10.67
CA MET A 143 12.71 10.60 11.88
C MET A 143 11.46 11.37 11.54
N VAL A 144 10.45 11.33 12.42
CA VAL A 144 9.16 11.97 12.19
C VAL A 144 8.80 12.90 13.34
N ILE A 145 8.03 13.92 13.03
CA ILE A 145 7.28 14.71 13.98
C ILE A 145 5.88 14.91 13.39
N ASP A 146 4.87 14.46 14.11
CA ASP A 146 3.47 14.60 13.70
C ASP A 146 2.85 15.81 14.41
N ARG A 147 1.81 16.37 13.78
CA ARG A 147 1.09 17.53 14.32
C ARG A 147 -0.34 17.17 14.66
#